data_f34f60143deb85905d7261f215313996
#
_entry.id   f34f60143deb85905d7261f215313996
#
_cell.length_a   1.000
_cell.length_b   1.000
_cell.length_c   1.000
_cell.angle_alpha   90.00
_cell.angle_beta   90.00
_cell.angle_gamma   90.00
#
_symmetry.space_group_name_H-M   'P 1'
#
loop_
_entity.id
_entity.type
_entity.pdbx_description
1 polymer ?
#
loop_
_entity_poly.entity_id
_entity_poly.type
_entity_poly.pdbx_seq_one_letter_code
_entity_poly.pdbx_strand_id
1 'polypeptide(L)'
;MGFPIERVLFATNSNRTIYNFSKTGEWLPSPSVPTYASAMDVGNPSNMERFFALYQNDSKLSDEMDCVSVNDEEISHQIKKQHKQSNLLICPHTATAFEAYDSLEGSENKKNQWIIVSTAHPAKFENIVEPIVQKTIDIPKNLISILEKESSYKKIEPKFSSLKQFLT
;
A
#
# COMPACT_ATOMS: atom_id res chain seq x y z
N MET A 1 5.97 -0.20 21.42
CA MET A 1 6.31 -1.63 21.50
C MET A 1 7.81 -1.89 21.68
N GLY A 2 8.65 -0.84 21.64
CA GLY A 2 10.08 -0.92 22.00
C GLY A 2 10.99 -1.66 21.00
N PHE A 3 10.51 -1.90 19.76
CA PHE A 3 11.41 -2.37 18.70
C PHE A 3 12.35 -1.23 18.27
N PRO A 4 13.63 -1.54 17.98
CA PRO A 4 14.61 -0.56 17.53
C PRO A 4 14.35 -0.19 16.06
N ILE A 5 13.23 0.47 15.80
CA ILE A 5 12.89 1.01 14.48
C ILE A 5 13.30 2.48 14.49
N GLU A 6 14.27 2.82 13.67
CA GLU A 6 14.81 4.16 13.57
C GLU A 6 13.94 5.07 12.68
N ARG A 7 13.35 4.49 11.61
CA ARG A 7 12.64 5.25 10.60
C ARG A 7 11.53 4.43 9.97
N VAL A 8 10.42 5.06 9.62
CA VAL A 8 9.32 4.46 8.83
C VAL A 8 9.13 5.30 7.57
N LEU A 9 9.23 4.66 6.40
CA LEU A 9 8.94 5.28 5.11
C LEU A 9 7.54 4.86 4.65
N PHE A 10 6.67 5.84 4.47
CA PHE A 10 5.34 5.63 3.91
C PHE A 10 5.41 5.67 2.39
N ALA A 11 4.87 4.64 1.73
CA ALA A 11 4.73 4.60 0.29
C ALA A 11 3.24 4.66 -0.06
N THR A 12 2.82 5.66 -0.82
CA THR A 12 1.45 5.81 -1.31
C THR A 12 1.42 5.68 -2.83
N ASN A 13 0.27 5.31 -3.38
CA ASN A 13 0.03 5.40 -4.81
C ASN A 13 -0.37 6.84 -5.22
N SER A 14 -1.00 7.00 -6.37
CA SER A 14 -1.48 8.32 -6.86
C SER A 14 -2.59 8.93 -5.99
N ASN A 15 -3.11 8.20 -4.98
CA ASN A 15 -3.98 8.74 -3.95
C ASN A 15 -3.12 9.43 -2.86
N ARG A 16 -2.79 10.69 -3.07
CA ARG A 16 -1.71 11.44 -2.45
C ARG A 16 -2.07 12.14 -1.13
N THR A 17 -3.20 11.84 -0.50
CA THR A 17 -3.64 12.57 0.71
C THR A 17 -2.59 12.53 1.82
N ILE A 18 -2.04 11.34 2.14
CA ILE A 18 -0.98 11.20 3.15
C ILE A 18 0.31 11.91 2.70
N TYR A 19 0.70 11.74 1.44
CA TYR A 19 1.87 12.41 0.88
C TYR A 19 1.75 13.94 0.96
N ASN A 20 0.61 14.49 0.56
CA ASN A 20 0.38 15.92 0.62
C ASN A 20 0.43 16.43 2.08
N PHE A 21 -0.22 15.69 2.99
CA PHE A 21 -0.16 15.99 4.43
C PHE A 21 1.29 16.03 4.94
N SER A 22 2.13 15.06 4.58
CA SER A 22 3.55 15.05 5.00
C SER A 22 4.36 16.22 4.46
N LYS A 23 3.88 16.93 3.42
CA LYS A 23 4.57 18.09 2.82
C LYS A 23 4.01 19.43 3.31
N THR A 24 2.74 19.47 3.67
CA THR A 24 2.05 20.74 3.95
C THR A 24 1.58 20.86 5.40
N GLY A 25 1.47 19.75 6.13
CA GLY A 25 0.83 19.70 7.45
C GLY A 25 -0.69 19.83 7.40
N GLU A 26 -1.29 20.00 6.22
CA GLU A 26 -2.73 20.17 6.06
C GLU A 26 -3.40 18.86 5.64
N TRP A 27 -4.40 18.41 6.41
CA TRP A 27 -5.18 17.23 6.06
C TRP A 27 -6.33 17.58 5.11
N LEU A 28 -6.12 17.32 3.82
CA LEU A 28 -7.07 17.63 2.76
C LEU A 28 -7.43 16.34 1.98
N PRO A 29 -8.48 15.60 2.41
CA PRO A 29 -8.95 14.44 1.69
C PRO A 29 -9.39 14.76 0.27
N SER A 30 -9.14 13.84 -0.65
CA SER A 30 -9.52 13.94 -2.06
C SER A 30 -10.35 12.72 -2.50
N PRO A 31 -11.11 12.82 -3.59
CA PRO A 31 -11.73 11.64 -4.20
C PRO A 31 -10.67 10.60 -4.55
N SER A 32 -10.99 9.32 -4.33
CA SER A 32 -10.11 8.22 -4.71
C SER A 32 -10.00 8.10 -6.22
N VAL A 33 -8.79 7.82 -6.71
CA VAL A 33 -8.52 7.51 -8.11
C VAL A 33 -8.06 6.05 -8.23
N PRO A 34 -8.50 5.29 -9.25
CA PRO A 34 -8.10 3.91 -9.44
C PRO A 34 -6.64 3.82 -9.88
N THR A 35 -5.90 2.86 -9.31
CA THR A 35 -4.49 2.57 -9.63
C THR A 35 -4.23 1.07 -9.67
N TYR A 36 -3.03 0.66 -10.10
CA TYR A 36 -2.59 -0.72 -10.03
C TYR A 36 -2.48 -1.24 -8.58
N ALA A 37 -2.15 -0.38 -7.63
CA ALA A 37 -2.12 -0.70 -6.21
C ALA A 37 -3.48 -0.44 -5.55
N SER A 38 -4.53 -1.10 -6.04
CA SER A 38 -5.94 -0.80 -5.78
C SER A 38 -6.37 -0.82 -4.31
N ALA A 39 -5.71 -1.63 -3.45
CA ALA A 39 -6.01 -1.61 -2.02
C ALA A 39 -5.55 -0.31 -1.31
N MET A 40 -4.76 0.52 -2.00
CA MET A 40 -4.33 1.85 -1.55
C MET A 40 -5.16 2.97 -2.21
N ASP A 41 -6.23 2.66 -2.97
CA ASP A 41 -7.10 3.66 -3.62
C ASP A 41 -8.06 4.28 -2.61
N VAL A 42 -7.48 4.98 -1.64
CA VAL A 42 -8.20 5.58 -0.52
C VAL A 42 -7.83 7.06 -0.41
N GLY A 43 -8.74 7.92 -0.87
CA GLY A 43 -8.55 9.37 -0.83
C GLY A 43 -8.74 10.01 0.57
N ASN A 44 -9.37 9.29 1.51
CA ASN A 44 -9.51 9.69 2.90
C ASN A 44 -9.24 8.50 3.84
N PRO A 45 -7.98 8.16 4.11
CA PRO A 45 -7.63 7.01 4.94
C PRO A 45 -8.01 7.22 6.40
N SER A 46 -9.01 6.48 6.88
CA SER A 46 -9.54 6.59 8.26
C SER A 46 -8.55 6.14 9.34
N ASN A 47 -7.54 5.35 9.00
CA ASN A 47 -6.51 4.93 9.95
C ASN A 47 -5.63 6.09 10.45
N MET A 48 -5.58 7.21 9.74
CA MET A 48 -4.87 8.42 10.16
C MET A 48 -5.47 9.06 11.42
N GLU A 49 -6.75 8.83 11.72
CA GLU A 49 -7.37 9.28 12.96
C GLU A 49 -6.60 8.81 14.20
N ARG A 50 -5.97 7.62 14.15
CA ARG A 50 -5.15 7.09 15.24
C ARG A 50 -3.87 7.90 15.44
N PHE A 51 -3.23 8.34 14.35
CA PHE A 51 -2.05 9.21 14.43
C PHE A 51 -2.43 10.57 14.99
N PHE A 52 -3.49 11.17 14.49
CA PHE A 52 -3.99 12.46 15.02
C PHE A 52 -4.33 12.38 16.51
N ALA A 53 -4.94 11.28 16.96
CA ALA A 53 -5.23 11.06 18.38
C ALA A 53 -3.97 10.89 19.24
N LEU A 54 -2.96 10.17 18.73
CA LEU A 54 -1.69 9.93 19.45
C LEU A 54 -0.86 11.21 19.56
N TYR A 55 -0.81 12.01 18.52
CA TYR A 55 -0.04 13.25 18.44
C TYR A 55 -0.86 14.49 18.88
N GLN A 56 -2.11 14.30 19.35
CA GLN A 56 -3.00 15.36 19.81
C GLN A 56 -3.14 16.52 18.81
N ASN A 57 -3.16 16.20 17.52
CA ASN A 57 -3.13 17.16 16.41
C ASN A 57 -1.89 18.07 16.41
N ASP A 58 -0.77 17.61 16.94
CA ASP A 58 0.50 18.35 16.89
C ASP A 58 0.94 18.49 15.42
N SER A 59 1.27 19.71 15.02
CA SER A 59 1.81 20.03 13.69
C SER A 59 3.11 19.27 13.36
N LYS A 60 3.80 18.76 14.37
CA LYS A 60 5.03 17.96 14.19
C LYS A 60 4.79 16.60 13.54
N LEU A 61 3.55 16.07 13.54
CA LEU A 61 3.29 14.78 12.93
C LEU A 61 3.71 14.76 11.45
N SER A 62 3.39 15.81 10.69
CA SER A 62 3.77 15.91 9.28
C SER A 62 5.30 15.95 9.08
N ASP A 63 6.00 16.63 9.97
CA ASP A 63 7.46 16.78 9.91
C ASP A 63 8.19 15.45 10.20
N GLU A 64 7.57 14.58 10.99
CA GLU A 64 8.11 13.25 11.31
C GLU A 64 7.75 12.18 10.27
N MET A 65 6.91 12.51 9.27
CA MET A 65 6.45 11.56 8.26
C MET A 65 7.29 11.63 6.98
N ASP A 66 8.13 10.61 6.77
CA ASP A 66 8.71 10.36 5.45
C ASP A 66 7.70 9.69 4.55
N CYS A 67 7.31 10.35 3.46
CA CYS A 67 6.32 9.81 2.54
C CYS A 67 6.73 10.03 1.08
N VAL A 68 6.52 8.99 0.26
CA VAL A 68 6.75 8.99 -1.19
C VAL A 68 5.45 8.61 -1.89
N SER A 69 5.13 9.31 -2.97
CA SER A 69 4.00 8.95 -3.85
C SER A 69 4.53 8.35 -5.14
N VAL A 70 3.97 7.22 -5.53
CA VAL A 70 4.41 6.37 -6.66
C VAL A 70 3.24 6.20 -7.63
N ASN A 71 3.45 6.47 -8.91
CA ASN A 71 2.43 6.31 -9.94
C ASN A 71 2.49 4.93 -10.60
N ASP A 72 1.52 4.63 -11.49
CA ASP A 72 1.40 3.31 -12.12
C ASP A 72 2.55 2.98 -13.08
N GLU A 73 3.19 3.97 -13.70
CA GLU A 73 4.36 3.76 -14.56
C GLU A 73 5.55 3.31 -13.71
N GLU A 74 5.78 3.96 -12.58
CA GLU A 74 6.81 3.62 -11.60
C GLU A 74 6.55 2.25 -10.98
N ILE A 75 5.29 1.92 -10.64
CA ILE A 75 4.88 0.60 -10.18
C ILE A 75 5.22 -0.48 -11.21
N SER A 76 4.84 -0.25 -12.49
CA SER A 76 5.12 -1.19 -13.58
C SER A 76 6.62 -1.37 -13.80
N HIS A 77 7.37 -0.27 -13.79
CA HIS A 77 8.82 -0.30 -13.90
C HIS A 77 9.45 -1.14 -12.78
N GLN A 78 8.98 -0.95 -11.55
CA GLN A 78 9.53 -1.63 -10.39
C GLN A 78 9.19 -3.14 -10.38
N ILE A 79 7.98 -3.54 -10.78
CA ILE A 79 7.62 -4.96 -10.97
C ILE A 79 8.59 -5.61 -11.96
N LYS A 80 8.80 -4.97 -13.12
CA LYS A 80 9.69 -5.47 -14.16
C LYS A 80 11.16 -5.53 -13.71
N LYS A 81 11.61 -4.52 -12.98
CA LYS A 81 12.97 -4.43 -12.43
C LYS A 81 13.25 -5.56 -11.45
N GLN A 82 12.37 -5.78 -10.46
CA GLN A 82 12.54 -6.82 -9.46
C GLN A 82 12.53 -8.22 -10.10
N HIS A 83 11.65 -8.44 -11.07
CA HIS A 83 11.64 -9.71 -11.81
C HIS A 83 12.94 -9.95 -12.57
N LYS A 84 13.45 -8.94 -13.28
CA LYS A 84 14.68 -9.08 -14.07
C LYS A 84 15.95 -9.22 -13.25
N GLN A 85 16.07 -8.46 -12.15
CA GLN A 85 17.30 -8.40 -11.36
C GLN A 85 17.41 -9.47 -10.30
N SER A 86 16.29 -9.84 -9.69
CA SER A 86 16.24 -10.72 -8.52
C SER A 86 15.37 -11.95 -8.71
N ASN A 87 14.76 -12.12 -9.90
CA ASN A 87 13.75 -13.13 -10.19
C ASN A 87 12.57 -13.13 -9.17
N LEU A 88 12.31 -11.96 -8.58
CA LEU A 88 11.28 -11.78 -7.58
C LEU A 88 9.99 -11.28 -8.24
N LEU A 89 8.90 -12.02 -8.04
CA LEU A 89 7.56 -11.60 -8.43
C LEU A 89 6.90 -10.87 -7.26
N ILE A 90 6.52 -9.62 -7.47
CA ILE A 90 5.91 -8.76 -6.45
C ILE A 90 4.55 -8.22 -6.92
N CYS A 91 3.64 -7.98 -5.98
CA CYS A 91 2.38 -7.32 -6.28
C CYS A 91 2.58 -5.79 -6.43
N PRO A 92 1.62 -5.07 -7.03
CA PRO A 92 1.71 -3.62 -7.22
C PRO A 92 1.94 -2.84 -5.91
N HIS A 93 1.32 -3.26 -4.81
CA HIS A 93 1.50 -2.64 -3.50
C HIS A 93 2.93 -2.80 -2.96
N THR A 94 3.54 -3.97 -3.15
CA THR A 94 4.94 -4.20 -2.77
C THR A 94 5.88 -3.40 -3.69
N ALA A 95 5.54 -3.28 -4.97
CA ALA A 95 6.30 -2.47 -5.92
C ALA A 95 6.32 -0.99 -5.52
N THR A 96 5.20 -0.46 -5.00
CA THR A 96 5.15 0.90 -4.44
C THR A 96 6.18 1.09 -3.33
N ALA A 97 6.33 0.12 -2.42
CA ALA A 97 7.30 0.20 -1.34
C ALA A 97 8.76 0.06 -1.84
N PHE A 98 9.01 -0.77 -2.85
CA PHE A 98 10.34 -0.87 -3.48
C PHE A 98 10.74 0.43 -4.19
N GLU A 99 9.81 1.09 -4.89
CA GLU A 99 10.08 2.37 -5.55
C GLU A 99 10.35 3.47 -4.53
N ALA A 100 9.58 3.52 -3.46
CA ALA A 100 9.84 4.46 -2.36
C ALA A 100 11.23 4.23 -1.74
N TYR A 101 11.65 2.98 -1.55
CA TYR A 101 13.00 2.66 -1.09
C TYR A 101 14.07 3.11 -2.09
N ASP A 102 13.88 2.86 -3.38
CA ASP A 102 14.84 3.24 -4.41
C ASP A 102 14.99 4.76 -4.56
N SER A 103 13.93 5.52 -4.25
CA SER A 103 13.93 6.98 -4.28
C SER A 103 14.69 7.62 -3.11
N LEU A 104 15.10 6.84 -2.09
CA LEU A 104 15.92 7.37 -0.99
C LEU A 104 17.28 7.83 -1.51
N GLU A 105 17.52 9.13 -1.40
CA GLU A 105 18.79 9.74 -1.77
C GLU A 105 19.85 9.52 -0.68
N GLY A 106 21.10 9.39 -1.13
CA GLY A 106 22.27 9.33 -0.26
C GLY A 106 22.66 7.93 0.18
N SER A 107 23.99 7.72 0.26
CA SER A 107 24.60 6.44 0.63
C SER A 107 24.31 6.02 2.07
N GLU A 108 23.98 6.94 2.96
CA GLU A 108 23.72 6.66 4.38
C GLU A 108 22.37 5.99 4.58
N ASN A 109 21.33 6.42 3.88
CA ASN A 109 20.01 5.81 3.94
C ASN A 109 20.00 4.36 3.43
N LYS A 110 20.89 4.02 2.47
CA LYS A 110 21.03 2.67 1.91
C LYS A 110 22.00 1.77 2.68
N LYS A 111 22.74 2.29 3.64
CA LYS A 111 23.61 1.49 4.52
C LYS A 111 22.86 0.78 5.65
N ASN A 112 21.69 1.29 6.02
CA ASN A 112 20.86 0.71 7.05
C ASN A 112 20.07 -0.50 6.51
N GLN A 113 19.68 -1.41 7.41
CA GLN A 113 18.78 -2.49 7.07
C GLN A 113 17.35 -1.93 6.91
N TRP A 114 16.73 -2.18 5.75
CA TRP A 114 15.34 -1.85 5.48
C TRP A 114 14.49 -3.10 5.39
N ILE A 115 13.30 -3.04 5.93
CA ILE A 115 12.28 -4.08 5.79
C ILE A 115 11.20 -3.54 4.86
N ILE A 116 11.07 -4.15 3.69
CA ILE A 116 9.99 -3.86 2.75
C ILE A 116 8.81 -4.79 3.06
N VAL A 117 7.69 -4.20 3.44
CA VAL A 117 6.49 -4.97 3.80
C VAL A 117 5.80 -5.46 2.53
N SER A 118 5.82 -6.78 2.31
CA SER A 118 5.08 -7.42 1.22
C SER A 118 3.68 -7.79 1.70
N THR A 119 2.66 -7.16 1.12
CA THR A 119 1.28 -7.19 1.65
C THR A 119 0.41 -8.25 1.03
N ALA A 120 0.73 -8.74 -0.18
CA ALA A 120 -0.07 -9.72 -0.89
C ALA A 120 0.76 -10.55 -1.88
N HIS A 121 0.29 -11.77 -2.17
CA HIS A 121 0.88 -12.58 -3.23
C HIS A 121 0.54 -11.98 -4.60
N PRO A 122 1.49 -11.93 -5.58
CA PRO A 122 1.27 -11.34 -6.90
C PRO A 122 0.16 -12.03 -7.70
N ALA A 123 -0.15 -13.30 -7.46
CA ALA A 123 -1.26 -14.01 -8.09
C ALA A 123 -2.65 -13.42 -7.77
N LYS A 124 -2.78 -12.52 -6.79
CA LYS A 124 -4.02 -11.76 -6.57
C LYS A 124 -4.19 -10.58 -7.54
N PHE A 125 -3.16 -10.30 -8.31
CA PHE A 125 -3.06 -9.19 -9.27
C PHE A 125 -2.49 -9.65 -10.60
N GLU A 126 -2.81 -10.91 -11.00
CA GLU A 126 -2.32 -11.54 -12.23
C GLU A 126 -2.58 -10.68 -13.46
N ASN A 127 -3.77 -10.08 -13.54
CA ASN A 127 -4.17 -9.21 -14.65
C ASN A 127 -3.25 -7.99 -14.85
N ILE A 128 -2.51 -7.59 -13.80
CA ILE A 128 -1.57 -6.47 -13.83
C ILE A 128 -0.14 -7.01 -13.97
N VAL A 129 0.22 -8.01 -13.17
CA VAL A 129 1.62 -8.45 -13.05
C VAL A 129 2.06 -9.30 -14.25
N GLU A 130 1.23 -10.26 -14.69
CA GLU A 130 1.57 -11.16 -15.81
C GLU A 130 1.91 -10.42 -17.12
N PRO A 131 1.11 -9.43 -17.57
CA PRO A 131 1.45 -8.65 -18.75
C PRO A 131 2.78 -7.89 -18.63
N ILE A 132 3.12 -7.42 -17.42
CA ILE A 132 4.35 -6.66 -17.17
C ILE A 132 5.58 -7.57 -17.22
N VAL A 133 5.50 -8.76 -16.60
CA VAL A 133 6.63 -9.71 -16.53
C VAL A 133 6.66 -10.69 -17.69
N GLN A 134 5.58 -10.75 -18.49
CA GLN A 134 5.40 -11.69 -19.62
C GLN A 134 5.55 -13.16 -19.19
N LYS A 135 5.01 -13.47 -18.02
CA LYS A 135 5.08 -14.81 -17.42
C LYS A 135 3.83 -15.07 -16.58
N THR A 136 3.30 -16.29 -16.69
CA THR A 136 2.23 -16.76 -15.80
C THR A 136 2.73 -16.95 -14.38
N ILE A 137 1.92 -16.56 -13.42
CA ILE A 137 2.23 -16.63 -11.99
C ILE A 137 1.61 -17.90 -11.41
N ASP A 138 2.44 -18.72 -10.77
CA ASP A 138 1.95 -19.89 -10.05
C ASP A 138 1.05 -19.47 -8.87
N ILE A 139 -0.17 -19.99 -8.86
CA ILE A 139 -1.12 -19.73 -7.80
C ILE A 139 -0.84 -20.71 -6.64
N PRO A 140 -0.62 -20.22 -5.41
CA PRO A 140 -0.43 -21.07 -4.25
C PRO A 140 -1.64 -22.01 -4.03
N LYS A 141 -1.40 -23.27 -3.65
CA LYS A 141 -2.45 -24.30 -3.48
C LYS A 141 -3.57 -23.85 -2.53
N ASN A 142 -3.23 -23.19 -1.44
CA ASN A 142 -4.20 -22.66 -0.48
C ASN A 142 -5.07 -21.53 -1.08
N LEU A 143 -4.55 -20.77 -2.04
CA LEU A 143 -5.31 -19.73 -2.74
C LEU A 143 -6.24 -20.35 -3.78
N ILE A 144 -5.81 -21.38 -4.52
CA ILE A 144 -6.65 -22.12 -5.49
C ILE A 144 -7.92 -22.62 -4.80
N SER A 145 -7.78 -23.26 -3.66
CA SER A 145 -8.93 -23.82 -2.91
C SER A 145 -9.94 -22.77 -2.44
N ILE A 146 -9.54 -21.50 -2.38
CA ILE A 146 -10.43 -20.37 -2.04
C ILE A 146 -11.08 -19.81 -3.30
N LEU A 147 -10.34 -19.69 -4.40
CA LEU A 147 -10.83 -19.15 -5.67
C LEU A 147 -11.90 -20.06 -6.31
N GLU A 148 -11.84 -21.36 -6.04
CA GLU A 148 -12.85 -22.33 -6.51
C GLU A 148 -14.17 -22.27 -5.73
N LYS A 149 -14.23 -21.55 -4.60
CA LYS A 149 -15.43 -21.41 -3.79
C LYS A 149 -16.38 -20.37 -4.37
N GLU A 150 -17.65 -20.67 -4.29
CA GLU A 150 -18.69 -19.70 -4.65
C GLU A 150 -18.65 -18.49 -3.71
N SER A 151 -18.71 -17.30 -4.30
CA SER A 151 -18.77 -16.05 -3.54
C SER A 151 -20.14 -15.89 -2.89
N SER A 152 -20.17 -15.65 -1.57
CA SER A 152 -21.38 -15.37 -0.81
C SER A 152 -21.24 -14.06 -0.05
N TYR A 153 -22.17 -13.14 -0.26
CA TYR A 153 -22.22 -11.88 0.48
C TYR A 153 -23.64 -11.37 0.62
N LYS A 154 -23.88 -10.54 1.65
CA LYS A 154 -25.12 -9.79 1.80
C LYS A 154 -24.82 -8.28 1.74
N LYS A 155 -25.63 -7.57 0.98
CA LYS A 155 -25.60 -6.10 0.96
C LYS A 155 -26.44 -5.56 2.12
N ILE A 156 -25.87 -4.66 2.89
CA ILE A 156 -26.56 -3.95 3.98
C ILE A 156 -26.36 -2.44 3.79
N GLU A 157 -27.25 -1.65 4.38
CA GLU A 157 -27.07 -0.19 4.42
C GLU A 157 -25.82 0.16 5.24
N PRO A 158 -25.05 1.21 4.85
CA PRO A 158 -23.81 1.62 5.54
C PRO A 158 -24.11 2.34 6.86
N LYS A 159 -24.83 1.65 7.75
CA LYS A 159 -25.21 2.15 9.07
C LYS A 159 -24.89 1.12 10.13
N PHE A 160 -24.39 1.56 11.28
CA PHE A 160 -24.09 0.67 12.40
C PHE A 160 -25.30 -0.16 12.84
N SER A 161 -26.51 0.44 12.84
CA SER A 161 -27.77 -0.27 13.19
C SER A 161 -28.05 -1.44 12.25
N SER A 162 -27.80 -1.28 10.95
CA SER A 162 -27.98 -2.36 9.95
C SER A 162 -26.99 -3.48 10.14
N LEU A 163 -25.73 -3.17 10.45
CA LEU A 163 -24.72 -4.18 10.79
C LEU A 163 -25.09 -4.93 12.06
N LYS A 164 -25.51 -4.21 13.10
CA LYS A 164 -25.95 -4.83 14.38
C LYS A 164 -27.11 -5.79 14.17
N GLN A 165 -28.14 -5.36 13.44
CA GLN A 165 -29.32 -6.19 13.12
C GLN A 165 -28.96 -7.44 12.31
N PHE A 166 -27.92 -7.36 11.49
CA PHE A 166 -27.45 -8.49 10.68
C PHE A 166 -26.67 -9.54 11.50
N LEU A 167 -25.99 -9.11 12.57
CA LEU A 167 -25.17 -9.97 13.42
C LEU A 167 -25.95 -10.59 14.62
N THR A 168 -27.16 -10.11 14.89
CA THR A 168 -28.07 -10.65 15.93
C THR A 168 -29.13 -11.52 15.31
#